data_84cd6e80015b2b34ab61b6eb3cfd3722
#
_entry.id   84cd6e80015b2b34ab61b6eb3cfd3722
#
_cell.length_a   1.000
_cell.length_b   1.000
_cell.length_c   1.000
_cell.angle_alpha   90.00
_cell.angle_beta   90.00
_cell.angle_gamma   90.00
#
_symmetry.space_group_name_H-M   'P 1'
#
loop_
_entity.id
_entity.type
_entity.pdbx_description
1 polymer ?
#
loop_
_entity_poly.entity_id
_entity_poly.type
_entity_poly.pdbx_seq_one_letter_code
_entity_poly.pdbx_strand_id
1 'polypeptide(L)'
;MAKTVSFDFKNVAGMASAEDIAAIKEEVVAAKSTLVNKTGEGNDFLGWIDLPVDYDKEEFARIKKAAAKIQSDSDVLVVIGIGGSYLGARAAIEALRHSFYNSVDKEIRKTPEIYYAGSNISSTYMAHLLQVIGDRDFSINIISKSGTTTEPGIASRIFKKKLIEKYGKEEAAKRIYATTDLSLIHISEPTRHLRIS
;
A
#
# COMPACT_ATOMS: atom_id res chain seq x y z
N MET A 1 -18.72 -21.82 -11.44
CA MET A 1 -17.42 -21.08 -11.44
C MET A 1 -16.32 -22.10 -11.21
N ALA A 2 -15.27 -22.10 -12.02
CA ALA A 2 -14.10 -22.92 -11.77
C ALA A 2 -13.44 -22.47 -10.47
N LYS A 3 -13.13 -23.40 -9.56
CA LYS A 3 -12.38 -23.09 -8.34
C LYS A 3 -10.94 -22.76 -8.75
N THR A 4 -10.54 -21.48 -8.64
CA THR A 4 -9.19 -21.01 -8.99
C THR A 4 -8.18 -21.16 -7.85
N VAL A 5 -8.65 -21.43 -6.63
CA VAL A 5 -7.81 -21.63 -5.45
C VAL A 5 -8.26 -22.92 -4.75
N SER A 6 -7.30 -23.78 -4.39
CA SER A 6 -7.51 -25.00 -3.62
C SER A 6 -6.52 -25.05 -2.45
N PHE A 7 -6.92 -25.72 -1.38
CA PHE A 7 -6.07 -25.98 -0.22
C PHE A 7 -5.76 -27.47 -0.15
N ASP A 8 -4.48 -27.84 -0.01
CA ASP A 8 -4.01 -29.23 0.04
C ASP A 8 -3.30 -29.51 1.36
N PHE A 9 -3.85 -30.41 2.16
CA PHE A 9 -3.32 -30.83 3.46
C PHE A 9 -2.27 -31.94 3.41
N LYS A 10 -1.94 -32.49 2.24
CA LYS A 10 -1.09 -33.69 2.13
C LYS A 10 0.22 -33.56 2.88
N ASN A 11 0.84 -32.38 2.83
CA ASN A 11 2.14 -32.16 3.47
C ASN A 11 2.07 -31.95 4.98
N VAL A 12 0.88 -31.82 5.55
CA VAL A 12 0.64 -31.63 7.00
C VAL A 12 0.23 -32.94 7.68
N ALA A 13 -0.12 -33.98 6.91
CA ALA A 13 -0.64 -35.24 7.44
C ALA A 13 0.29 -35.99 8.44
N GLY A 14 1.59 -35.67 8.44
CA GLY A 14 2.53 -36.19 9.45
C GLY A 14 2.63 -35.35 10.72
N MET A 15 2.01 -34.18 10.75
CA MET A 15 2.05 -33.22 11.88
C MET A 15 0.69 -33.09 12.58
N ALA A 16 -0.39 -33.19 11.85
CA ALA A 16 -1.76 -33.14 12.38
C ALA A 16 -2.59 -34.27 11.74
N SER A 17 -3.27 -35.03 12.56
CA SER A 17 -4.16 -36.10 12.10
C SER A 17 -5.52 -35.51 11.65
N ALA A 18 -6.33 -36.33 10.98
CA ALA A 18 -7.71 -35.95 10.63
C ALA A 18 -8.56 -35.69 11.89
N GLU A 19 -8.29 -36.43 12.96
CA GLU A 19 -8.92 -36.27 14.26
C GLU A 19 -8.56 -34.92 14.91
N ASP A 20 -7.29 -34.52 14.86
CA ASP A 20 -6.84 -33.23 15.39
C ASP A 20 -7.53 -32.07 14.65
N ILE A 21 -7.64 -32.14 13.32
CA ILE A 21 -8.34 -31.15 12.50
C ILE A 21 -9.84 -31.14 12.81
N ALA A 22 -10.45 -32.31 13.02
CA ALA A 22 -11.86 -32.41 13.36
C ALA A 22 -12.15 -31.85 14.76
N ALA A 23 -11.25 -32.03 15.72
CA ALA A 23 -11.38 -31.55 17.10
C ALA A 23 -11.54 -30.04 17.22
N ILE A 24 -10.86 -29.25 16.37
CA ILE A 24 -10.91 -27.77 16.39
C ILE A 24 -12.08 -27.20 15.56
N LYS A 25 -12.85 -28.02 14.87
CA LYS A 25 -13.87 -27.57 13.92
C LYS A 25 -14.92 -26.65 14.55
N GLU A 26 -15.41 -27.00 15.73
CA GLU A 26 -16.42 -26.20 16.42
C GLU A 26 -15.89 -24.85 16.86
N GLU A 27 -14.66 -24.82 17.34
CA GLU A 27 -13.98 -23.58 17.73
C GLU A 27 -13.78 -22.66 16.50
N VAL A 28 -13.34 -23.21 15.37
CA VAL A 28 -13.17 -22.45 14.11
C VAL A 28 -14.50 -21.91 13.60
N VAL A 29 -15.59 -22.68 13.69
CA VAL A 29 -16.93 -22.23 13.29
C VAL A 29 -17.42 -21.11 14.20
N ALA A 30 -17.21 -21.21 15.51
CA ALA A 30 -17.58 -20.19 16.48
C ALA A 30 -16.76 -18.89 16.24
N ALA A 31 -15.45 -18.99 16.07
CA ALA A 31 -14.58 -17.86 15.79
C ALA A 31 -14.96 -17.15 14.47
N LYS A 32 -15.24 -17.92 13.42
CA LYS A 32 -15.76 -17.39 12.16
C LYS A 32 -17.09 -16.65 12.34
N SER A 33 -18.01 -17.21 13.13
CA SER A 33 -19.29 -16.56 13.42
C SER A 33 -19.09 -15.22 14.14
N THR A 34 -18.23 -15.18 15.13
CA THR A 34 -17.86 -13.96 15.87
C THR A 34 -17.30 -12.88 14.92
N LEU A 35 -16.40 -13.28 14.03
CA LEU A 35 -15.80 -12.38 13.03
C LEU A 35 -16.85 -11.82 12.05
N VAL A 36 -17.66 -12.70 11.45
CA VAL A 36 -18.65 -12.31 10.42
C VAL A 36 -19.77 -11.46 11.03
N ASN A 37 -20.19 -11.77 12.26
CA ASN A 37 -21.22 -11.01 12.96
C ASN A 37 -20.67 -9.77 13.67
N LYS A 38 -19.34 -9.56 13.64
CA LYS A 38 -18.66 -8.40 14.24
C LYS A 38 -18.97 -8.25 15.74
N THR A 39 -19.03 -9.35 16.47
CA THR A 39 -19.43 -9.40 17.90
C THR A 39 -18.28 -9.57 18.87
N GLY A 40 -17.05 -9.73 18.39
CA GLY A 40 -15.84 -9.89 19.22
C GLY A 40 -15.13 -8.57 19.53
N GLU A 41 -14.11 -8.66 20.37
CA GLU A 41 -13.21 -7.54 20.64
C GLU A 41 -12.52 -7.08 19.33
N GLY A 42 -12.35 -5.76 19.16
CA GLY A 42 -11.76 -5.18 17.96
C GLY A 42 -12.73 -5.09 16.76
N ASN A 43 -14.02 -5.23 16.97
CA ASN A 43 -15.05 -5.09 15.93
C ASN A 43 -15.02 -3.75 15.19
N ASP A 44 -14.52 -2.68 15.82
CA ASP A 44 -14.30 -1.37 15.19
C ASP A 44 -13.27 -1.38 14.06
N PHE A 45 -12.46 -2.44 13.97
CA PHE A 45 -11.38 -2.58 12.97
C PHE A 45 -11.71 -3.59 11.87
N LEU A 46 -12.98 -3.92 11.64
CA LEU A 46 -13.44 -4.95 10.70
C LEU A 46 -13.93 -4.40 9.34
N GLY A 47 -13.68 -3.13 9.04
CA GLY A 47 -14.07 -2.52 7.75
C GLY A 47 -13.54 -3.26 6.52
N TRP A 48 -12.40 -3.93 6.64
CA TRP A 48 -11.78 -4.71 5.58
C TRP A 48 -12.60 -5.92 5.10
N ILE A 49 -13.51 -6.46 5.93
CA ILE A 49 -14.31 -7.65 5.59
C ILE A 49 -15.21 -7.35 4.40
N ASP A 50 -15.89 -6.21 4.41
CA ASP A 50 -16.90 -5.85 3.42
C ASP A 50 -16.29 -4.98 2.30
N LEU A 51 -15.11 -4.41 2.52
CA LEU A 51 -14.45 -3.49 1.59
C LEU A 51 -14.35 -3.97 0.13
N PRO A 52 -14.12 -5.27 -0.18
CA PRO A 52 -14.08 -5.73 -1.55
C PRO A 52 -15.40 -5.56 -2.32
N VAL A 53 -16.51 -5.45 -1.62
CA VAL A 53 -17.87 -5.32 -2.19
C VAL A 53 -18.47 -3.96 -1.89
N ASP A 54 -18.32 -3.49 -0.65
CA ASP A 54 -18.91 -2.25 -0.14
C ASP A 54 -17.81 -1.20 0.09
N TYR A 55 -17.22 -0.72 -0.99
CA TYR A 55 -16.24 0.36 -0.96
C TYR A 55 -16.84 1.68 -1.45
N ASP A 56 -16.29 2.79 -0.99
CA ASP A 56 -16.64 4.13 -1.46
C ASP A 56 -16.29 4.30 -2.93
N LYS A 57 -17.32 4.38 -3.78
CA LYS A 57 -17.18 4.47 -5.23
C LYS A 57 -16.63 5.82 -5.69
N GLU A 58 -16.94 6.90 -4.98
CA GLU A 58 -16.45 8.24 -5.29
C GLU A 58 -14.97 8.34 -4.94
N GLU A 59 -14.59 7.84 -3.76
CA GLU A 59 -13.19 7.77 -3.37
C GLU A 59 -12.38 6.90 -4.34
N PHE A 60 -12.90 5.76 -4.75
CA PHE A 60 -12.23 4.91 -5.74
C PHE A 60 -12.07 5.62 -7.10
N ALA A 61 -13.05 6.42 -7.52
CA ALA A 61 -12.94 7.24 -8.71
C ALA A 61 -11.85 8.31 -8.57
N ARG A 62 -11.71 8.93 -7.39
CA ARG A 62 -10.61 9.87 -7.07
C ARG A 62 -9.25 9.19 -7.12
N ILE A 63 -9.13 7.98 -6.55
CA ILE A 63 -7.90 7.18 -6.61
C ILE A 63 -7.52 6.89 -8.06
N LYS A 64 -8.45 6.45 -8.90
CA LYS A 64 -8.20 6.21 -10.34
C LYS A 64 -7.74 7.48 -11.06
N LYS A 65 -8.35 8.63 -10.75
CA LYS A 65 -7.94 9.93 -11.33
C LYS A 65 -6.53 10.32 -10.91
N ALA A 66 -6.17 10.11 -9.64
CA ALA A 66 -4.83 10.35 -9.14
C ALA A 66 -3.81 9.42 -9.81
N ALA A 67 -4.12 8.13 -9.94
CA ALA A 67 -3.27 7.16 -10.62
C ALA A 67 -3.04 7.52 -12.10
N ALA A 68 -4.09 7.93 -12.82
CA ALA A 68 -3.98 8.38 -14.21
C ALA A 68 -3.07 9.62 -14.33
N LYS A 69 -3.20 10.58 -13.40
CA LYS A 69 -2.31 11.75 -13.36
C LYS A 69 -0.85 11.35 -13.13
N ILE A 70 -0.58 10.49 -12.15
CA ILE A 70 0.77 9.99 -11.88
C ILE A 70 1.35 9.29 -13.12
N GLN A 71 0.56 8.48 -13.81
CA GLN A 71 0.99 7.80 -15.04
C GLN A 71 1.34 8.78 -16.17
N SER A 72 0.65 9.93 -16.24
CA SER A 72 0.85 10.91 -17.31
C SER A 72 2.04 11.86 -17.06
N ASP A 73 2.42 12.10 -15.82
CA ASP A 73 3.37 13.16 -15.46
C ASP A 73 4.59 12.68 -14.65
N SER A 74 4.71 11.38 -14.41
CA SER A 74 5.80 10.82 -13.62
C SER A 74 6.43 9.61 -14.31
N ASP A 75 7.75 9.51 -14.24
CA ASP A 75 8.52 8.31 -14.63
C ASP A 75 8.70 7.36 -13.45
N VAL A 76 8.64 7.91 -12.23
CA VAL A 76 8.83 7.19 -10.98
C VAL A 76 7.71 7.53 -9.99
N LEU A 77 7.20 6.52 -9.31
CA LEU A 77 6.36 6.65 -8.13
C LEU A 77 7.12 6.09 -6.91
N VAL A 78 7.34 6.91 -5.90
CA VAL A 78 7.89 6.46 -4.62
C VAL A 78 6.76 6.26 -3.62
N VAL A 79 6.57 5.03 -3.19
CA VAL A 79 5.61 4.66 -2.13
C VAL A 79 6.33 4.68 -0.80
N ILE A 80 5.90 5.55 0.10
CA ILE A 80 6.51 5.77 1.41
C ILE A 80 5.61 5.18 2.49
N GLY A 81 6.06 4.13 3.15
CA GLY A 81 5.30 3.45 4.18
C GLY A 81 6.10 2.33 4.83
N ILE A 82 5.57 1.76 5.93
CA ILE A 82 6.18 0.65 6.66
C ILE A 82 5.14 -0.41 6.98
N GLY A 83 5.55 -1.67 7.03
CA GLY A 83 4.69 -2.80 7.37
C GLY A 83 3.46 -2.88 6.46
N GLY A 84 2.28 -3.01 7.05
CA GLY A 84 1.00 -3.12 6.33
C GLY A 84 0.67 -1.95 5.41
N SER A 85 1.28 -0.78 5.62
CA SER A 85 1.05 0.39 4.78
C SER A 85 1.59 0.25 3.36
N TYR A 86 2.56 -0.65 3.11
CA TYR A 86 3.08 -0.83 1.75
C TYR A 86 3.14 -2.29 1.30
N LEU A 87 3.25 -3.25 2.22
CA LEU A 87 3.46 -4.66 1.87
C LEU A 87 2.30 -5.26 1.09
N GLY A 88 1.06 -4.92 1.41
CA GLY A 88 -0.11 -5.42 0.68
C GLY A 88 -0.14 -4.93 -0.77
N ALA A 89 0.08 -3.65 -0.99
CA ALA A 89 0.18 -3.08 -2.34
C ALA A 89 1.38 -3.67 -3.11
N ARG A 90 2.53 -3.82 -2.45
CA ARG A 90 3.72 -4.42 -3.03
C ARG A 90 3.47 -5.87 -3.44
N ALA A 91 2.86 -6.67 -2.57
CA ALA A 91 2.52 -8.06 -2.87
C ALA A 91 1.60 -8.16 -4.11
N ALA A 92 0.58 -7.32 -4.21
CA ALA A 92 -0.30 -7.30 -5.37
C ALA A 92 0.42 -6.89 -6.66
N ILE A 93 1.30 -5.88 -6.60
CA ILE A 93 2.09 -5.42 -7.74
C ILE A 93 3.05 -6.54 -8.20
N GLU A 94 3.80 -7.15 -7.29
CA GLU A 94 4.77 -8.21 -7.61
C GLU A 94 4.08 -9.48 -8.13
N ALA A 95 2.87 -9.81 -7.64
CA ALA A 95 2.11 -10.96 -8.11
C ALA A 95 1.45 -10.76 -9.48
N LEU A 96 1.02 -9.54 -9.80
CA LEU A 96 0.19 -9.25 -10.98
C LEU A 96 0.95 -8.57 -12.12
N ARG A 97 2.17 -8.16 -11.91
CA ARG A 97 2.99 -7.44 -12.87
C ARG A 97 4.21 -8.25 -13.31
N HIS A 98 4.95 -7.70 -14.25
CA HIS A 98 6.18 -8.31 -14.76
C HIS A 98 7.21 -8.47 -13.64
N SER A 99 7.89 -9.62 -13.53
CA SER A 99 8.89 -9.93 -12.48
C SER A 99 10.04 -8.91 -12.43
N PHE A 100 10.38 -8.30 -13.57
CA PHE A 100 11.40 -7.24 -13.69
C PHE A 100 10.75 -5.88 -13.97
N TYR A 101 9.67 -5.57 -13.28
CA TYR A 101 8.80 -4.44 -13.55
C TYR A 101 9.54 -3.11 -13.78
N ASN A 102 10.46 -2.75 -12.89
CA ASN A 102 11.21 -1.50 -13.00
C ASN A 102 12.35 -1.54 -14.06
N SER A 103 12.67 -2.72 -14.59
CA SER A 103 13.77 -2.90 -15.57
C SER A 103 13.30 -2.97 -17.02
N VAL A 104 11.98 -3.09 -17.25
CA VAL A 104 11.43 -3.09 -18.61
C VAL A 104 11.13 -1.66 -19.06
N ASP A 105 11.18 -1.43 -20.38
CA ASP A 105 10.93 -0.12 -20.97
C ASP A 105 9.52 0.39 -20.65
N LYS A 106 9.37 1.72 -20.61
CA LYS A 106 8.11 2.40 -20.30
C LYS A 106 6.99 2.02 -21.27
N GLU A 107 7.33 1.76 -22.53
CA GLU A 107 6.40 1.30 -23.58
C GLU A 107 5.79 -0.06 -23.29
N ILE A 108 6.53 -0.95 -22.61
CA ILE A 108 6.07 -2.26 -22.16
C ILE A 108 5.32 -2.12 -20.85
N ARG A 109 5.89 -1.40 -19.88
CA ARG A 109 5.35 -1.24 -18.53
C ARG A 109 4.07 -0.40 -18.49
N LYS A 110 3.95 0.62 -19.35
CA LYS A 110 2.82 1.56 -19.45
C LYS A 110 2.56 2.43 -18.22
N THR A 111 3.38 2.34 -17.20
CA THR A 111 3.21 2.98 -15.88
C THR A 111 4.57 3.46 -15.38
N PRO A 112 4.67 4.32 -14.36
CA PRO A 112 5.92 4.67 -13.71
C PRO A 112 6.63 3.46 -13.10
N GLU A 113 7.95 3.54 -12.94
CA GLU A 113 8.67 2.66 -12.02
C GLU A 113 8.17 2.87 -10.60
N ILE A 114 8.12 1.81 -9.81
CA ILE A 114 7.63 1.88 -8.43
C ILE A 114 8.78 1.51 -7.49
N TYR A 115 9.11 2.41 -6.58
CA TYR A 115 10.10 2.20 -5.53
C TYR A 115 9.47 2.41 -4.17
N TYR A 116 10.03 1.77 -3.15
CA TYR A 116 9.52 1.81 -1.77
C TYR A 116 10.54 2.48 -0.86
N ALA A 117 10.07 3.34 0.03
CA ALA A 117 10.89 4.03 1.02
C ALA A 117 10.14 4.09 2.37
N GLY A 118 10.87 4.41 3.44
CA GLY A 118 10.27 4.54 4.77
C GLY A 118 10.04 3.22 5.50
N SER A 119 10.55 2.11 4.99
CA SER A 119 10.58 0.81 5.70
C SER A 119 11.85 0.62 6.52
N ASN A 120 12.80 1.55 6.42
CA ASN A 120 14.05 1.59 7.17
C ASN A 120 14.57 3.03 7.24
N ILE A 121 15.62 3.25 8.06
CA ILE A 121 16.31 4.54 8.23
C ILE A 121 17.72 4.54 7.62
N SER A 122 18.02 3.62 6.70
CA SER A 122 19.32 3.53 6.06
C SER A 122 19.61 4.74 5.16
N SER A 123 20.61 5.53 5.53
CA SER A 123 21.09 6.65 4.72
C SER A 123 21.65 6.18 3.38
N THR A 124 22.33 5.03 3.36
CA THR A 124 22.87 4.42 2.14
C THR A 124 21.76 4.04 1.17
N TYR A 125 20.71 3.36 1.66
CA TYR A 125 19.55 3.00 0.83
C TYR A 125 18.90 4.27 0.24
N MET A 126 18.70 5.28 1.06
CA MET A 126 18.10 6.54 0.63
C MET A 126 18.96 7.24 -0.44
N ALA A 127 20.27 7.30 -0.25
CA ALA A 127 21.20 7.89 -1.23
C ALA A 127 21.15 7.14 -2.57
N HIS A 128 21.17 5.80 -2.55
CA HIS A 128 21.07 4.98 -3.76
C HIS A 128 19.72 5.16 -4.45
N LEU A 129 18.62 5.24 -3.71
CA LEU A 129 17.30 5.47 -4.28
C LEU A 129 17.20 6.85 -4.95
N LEU A 130 17.75 7.88 -4.32
CA LEU A 130 17.83 9.23 -4.91
C LEU A 130 18.69 9.25 -6.19
N GLN A 131 19.79 8.48 -6.23
CA GLN A 131 20.61 8.33 -7.45
C GLN A 131 19.84 7.61 -8.56
N VAL A 132 19.11 6.54 -8.22
CA VAL A 132 18.27 5.82 -9.19
C VAL A 132 17.18 6.72 -9.76
N ILE A 133 16.53 7.54 -8.95
CA ILE A 133 15.53 8.50 -9.43
C ILE A 133 16.18 9.57 -10.32
N GLY A 134 17.35 10.10 -9.90
CA GLY A 134 18.07 11.10 -10.65
C GLY A 134 17.23 12.36 -10.92
N ASP A 135 17.27 12.82 -12.16
CA ASP A 135 16.52 13.99 -12.64
C ASP A 135 15.18 13.63 -13.30
N ARG A 136 14.77 12.37 -13.23
CA ARG A 136 13.48 11.93 -13.81
C ARG A 136 12.30 12.57 -13.08
N ASP A 137 11.16 12.64 -13.76
CA ASP A 137 9.94 13.12 -13.13
C ASP A 137 9.38 12.09 -12.17
N PHE A 138 9.01 12.55 -10.98
CA PHE A 138 8.52 11.64 -9.96
C PHE A 138 7.40 12.22 -9.10
N SER A 139 6.59 11.33 -8.56
CA SER A 139 5.57 11.61 -7.54
C SER A 139 5.80 10.73 -6.32
N ILE A 140 5.26 11.12 -5.17
CA ILE A 140 5.31 10.33 -3.94
C ILE A 140 3.92 10.03 -3.43
N ASN A 141 3.71 8.82 -2.89
CA ASN A 141 2.53 8.45 -2.11
C ASN A 141 2.96 8.07 -0.69
N ILE A 142 2.56 8.87 0.28
CA ILE A 142 2.84 8.66 1.70
C ILE A 142 1.66 7.92 2.31
N ILE A 143 1.92 6.72 2.82
CA ILE A 143 0.89 5.86 3.41
C ILE A 143 1.19 5.70 4.90
N SER A 144 0.36 6.29 5.74
CA SER A 144 0.50 6.22 7.19
C SER A 144 -0.84 6.35 7.88
N LYS A 145 -1.23 5.37 8.70
CA LYS A 145 -2.46 5.43 9.48
C LYS A 145 -2.42 6.58 10.50
N SER A 146 -1.35 6.68 11.26
CA SER A 146 -1.22 7.66 12.37
C SER A 146 -0.55 8.99 11.97
N GLY A 147 0.13 9.04 10.84
CA GLY A 147 0.97 10.18 10.46
C GLY A 147 2.22 10.40 11.33
N THR A 148 2.41 9.60 12.41
CA THR A 148 3.46 9.79 13.43
C THR A 148 4.62 8.82 13.35
N THR A 149 4.57 7.83 12.45
CA THR A 149 5.63 6.83 12.30
C THR A 149 6.93 7.48 11.81
N THR A 150 8.02 7.23 12.51
CA THR A 150 9.29 7.93 12.33
C THR A 150 9.92 7.68 10.96
N GLU A 151 10.01 6.43 10.51
CA GLU A 151 10.70 6.05 9.28
C GLU A 151 10.03 6.64 8.03
N PRO A 152 8.71 6.49 7.82
CA PRO A 152 8.01 7.20 6.75
C PRO A 152 8.09 8.73 6.89
N GLY A 153 8.10 9.24 8.13
CA GLY A 153 8.24 10.67 8.42
C GLY A 153 9.58 11.24 7.93
N ILE A 154 10.68 10.52 8.17
CA ILE A 154 12.02 10.91 7.68
C ILE A 154 12.05 10.84 6.15
N ALA A 155 11.64 9.72 5.56
CA ALA A 155 11.63 9.53 4.12
C ALA A 155 10.79 10.61 3.41
N SER A 156 9.59 10.90 3.93
CA SER A 156 8.71 11.91 3.33
C SER A 156 9.30 13.32 3.33
N ARG A 157 10.02 13.70 4.39
CA ARG A 157 10.71 15.00 4.45
C ARG A 157 11.80 15.11 3.38
N ILE A 158 12.57 14.04 3.18
CA ILE A 158 13.65 14.01 2.17
C ILE A 158 13.06 14.15 0.76
N PHE A 159 12.06 13.33 0.43
CA PHE A 159 11.44 13.39 -0.90
C PHE A 159 10.63 14.66 -1.13
N LYS A 160 9.94 15.20 -0.13
CA LYS A 160 9.25 16.50 -0.20
C LYS A 160 10.25 17.63 -0.50
N LYS A 161 11.42 17.64 0.16
CA LYS A 161 12.48 18.60 -0.11
C LYS A 161 12.96 18.48 -1.57
N LYS A 162 13.24 17.27 -2.06
CA LYS A 162 13.67 17.01 -3.43
C LYS A 162 12.62 17.46 -4.47
N LEU A 163 11.33 17.23 -4.20
CA LEU A 163 10.24 17.71 -5.05
C LEU A 163 10.20 19.25 -5.10
N ILE A 164 10.33 19.92 -3.96
CA ILE A 164 10.31 21.39 -3.89
C ILE A 164 11.51 21.98 -4.62
N GLU A 165 12.69 21.39 -4.46
CA GLU A 165 13.92 21.80 -5.17
C GLU A 165 13.76 21.67 -6.69
N LYS A 166 13.10 20.61 -7.16
CA LYS A 166 12.91 20.34 -8.60
C LYS A 166 11.79 21.18 -9.22
N TYR A 167 10.63 21.29 -8.57
CA TYR A 167 9.40 21.82 -9.19
C TYR A 167 8.92 23.14 -8.58
N GLY A 168 9.54 23.61 -7.49
CA GLY A 168 8.97 24.67 -6.69
C GLY A 168 7.80 24.18 -5.80
N LYS A 169 7.40 24.98 -4.82
CA LYS A 169 6.45 24.60 -3.78
C LYS A 169 5.06 24.22 -4.31
N GLU A 170 4.54 24.97 -5.26
CA GLU A 170 3.17 24.78 -5.78
C GLU A 170 3.03 23.49 -6.62
N GLU A 171 3.98 23.25 -7.53
CA GLU A 171 3.94 22.07 -8.38
C GLU A 171 4.32 20.81 -7.59
N ALA A 172 5.26 20.90 -6.64
CA ALA A 172 5.59 19.82 -5.74
C ALA A 172 4.36 19.32 -4.96
N ALA A 173 3.50 20.23 -4.49
CA ALA A 173 2.27 19.86 -3.78
C ALA A 173 1.31 19.02 -4.62
N LYS A 174 1.30 19.19 -5.95
CA LYS A 174 0.47 18.40 -6.87
C LYS A 174 1.01 16.99 -7.15
N ARG A 175 2.26 16.71 -6.73
CA ARG A 175 2.96 15.43 -6.89
C ARG A 175 3.09 14.65 -5.59
N ILE A 176 2.51 15.17 -4.50
CA ILE A 176 2.47 14.53 -3.19
C ILE A 176 1.05 14.03 -2.94
N TYR A 177 0.93 12.72 -2.74
CA TYR A 177 -0.30 12.04 -2.40
C TYR A 177 -0.17 11.47 -1.00
N ALA A 178 -1.23 11.56 -0.20
CA ALA A 178 -1.29 10.98 1.13
C ALA A 178 -2.46 10.01 1.22
N THR A 179 -2.16 8.82 1.73
CA THR A 179 -3.14 7.78 2.05
C THR A 179 -3.13 7.63 3.57
N THR A 180 -4.16 8.13 4.24
CA THR A 180 -4.22 8.23 5.70
C THR A 180 -5.65 8.17 6.21
N ASP A 181 -5.82 8.00 7.53
CA ASP A 181 -7.12 8.13 8.18
C ASP A 181 -7.56 9.61 8.18
N LEU A 182 -8.83 9.85 7.85
CA LEU A 182 -9.39 11.21 7.79
C LEU A 182 -9.41 11.93 9.14
N SER A 183 -9.49 11.20 10.24
CA SER A 183 -9.44 11.79 11.59
C SER A 183 -8.09 12.46 11.90
N LEU A 184 -7.06 12.17 11.10
CA LEU A 184 -5.69 12.63 11.30
C LEU A 184 -5.24 13.69 10.27
N ILE A 185 -6.14 14.19 9.45
CA ILE A 185 -5.89 15.20 8.40
C ILE A 185 -5.23 16.48 8.94
N HIS A 186 -5.41 16.81 10.21
CA HIS A 186 -4.88 18.03 10.82
C HIS A 186 -3.34 18.05 10.96
N ILE A 187 -2.64 16.95 10.65
CA ILE A 187 -1.19 16.81 10.84
C ILE A 187 -0.39 17.05 9.55
N SER A 188 -1.04 17.10 8.39
CA SER A 188 -0.34 17.27 7.10
C SER A 188 -0.78 18.55 6.38
N GLU A 189 0.13 19.49 6.20
CA GLU A 189 0.07 20.62 5.26
C GLU A 189 -0.30 20.17 3.84
N PRO A 190 -0.76 21.04 2.93
CA PRO A 190 -1.70 20.73 1.84
C PRO A 190 -1.18 19.67 0.88
N THR A 191 -1.57 18.45 1.16
CA THR A 191 -1.42 17.28 0.29
C THR A 191 -2.81 16.86 -0.19
N ARG A 192 -2.91 16.39 -1.44
CA ARG A 192 -4.16 15.76 -1.90
C ARG A 192 -4.33 14.45 -1.14
N HIS A 193 -5.25 14.45 -0.19
CA HIS A 193 -5.55 13.26 0.60
C HIS A 193 -6.31 12.22 -0.21
N LEU A 194 -5.82 10.98 -0.20
CA LEU A 194 -6.55 9.79 -0.60
C LEU A 194 -6.92 9.05 0.70
N ARG A 195 -8.19 8.75 0.89
CA ARG A 195 -8.71 8.12 2.12
C ARG A 195 -8.41 6.63 2.13
N ILE A 196 -8.03 6.09 3.32
CA ILE A 196 -8.23 4.68 3.66
C ILE A 196 -9.37 4.63 4.67
N SER A 197 -10.43 3.93 4.36
CA SER A 197 -11.46 3.52 5.32
C SER A 197 -11.12 2.18 5.91
#